data_d777359d3f66fef0d8529bf1bda8866b
#
_entry.id   d777359d3f66fef0d8529bf1bda8866b
#
_cell.length_a   1.000
_cell.length_b   1.000
_cell.length_c   1.000
_cell.angle_alpha   90.00
_cell.angle_beta   90.00
_cell.angle_gamma   90.00
#
_symmetry.space_group_name_H-M   'P 1'
#
loop_
_entity.id
_entity.type
_entity.pdbx_description
1 polymer ?
#
loop_
_entity_poly.entity_id
_entity_poly.type
_entity_poly.pdbx_seq_one_letter_code
_entity_poly.pdbx_strand_id
1 'polypeptide(L)'
;MKRFLIILLALVLFAALLFGLYYFLWTPENFASLGARAMKAGNYGRAVSRYSTAVDLDPDNVDYVIALADACVADGSYTRAERSLVSALRIAPSAELYRKLSATYVAQDKLLDAQQMLDNINDSAIRAELDTVRPEAPKLTPDGGQFSEYISVTVTHETGTLYVSVGRQYPTLSSEPYSEPIALPAGESHVSAIAVGENGLVSPLTEADYQVVGVVEDVTFEDSTLEACVHELLGIPERTTLKTSDLWTITELTVPEGVATYADLRHFVQLKSLTIHAGTADDYSFLPLMPELETLDLSGSLVSAETLGYIGALPKLNNLNLSGCGLSNILPLADASTITVLDLSDNSITDISALASFTGLTHASLTRNAVTSLDALSKLTGLQELSVAENSLTALDALSGCKQLQILDVSNNSVTSIAPLAPLGSLVELNAGGNALTDASGLAGCVSLERLDLSNNQLTSVDTVKNLSKLTKLNFSHNAVASIPDLSGASSLQQFYASYNAELANISSLAGLQELNYVDVDYTAVSDIECLTACPALVQVNAFGSKVTSVKALTDAGVIVRYDPTGTATAGE
;
A
#
# COMPACT_ATOMS: atom_id res chain seq x y z
N MET A 1 73.22 -22.75 -21.67
CA MET A 1 72.20 -22.41 -22.73
C MET A 1 71.37 -23.64 -23.14
N LYS A 2 71.90 -24.76 -23.62
CA LYS A 2 71.11 -25.94 -24.09
C LYS A 2 70.09 -26.47 -23.07
N ARG A 3 70.46 -26.64 -21.79
CA ARG A 3 69.55 -27.13 -20.74
C ARG A 3 68.41 -26.12 -20.43
N PHE A 4 68.64 -24.80 -20.48
CA PHE A 4 67.66 -23.77 -20.28
C PHE A 4 66.66 -23.76 -21.43
N LEU A 5 67.13 -23.93 -22.68
CA LEU A 5 66.24 -23.95 -23.86
C LEU A 5 65.32 -25.18 -23.86
N ILE A 6 65.85 -26.36 -23.38
CA ILE A 6 65.02 -27.57 -23.26
C ILE A 6 63.93 -27.42 -22.18
N ILE A 7 64.24 -26.80 -21.04
CA ILE A 7 63.25 -26.52 -19.98
C ILE A 7 62.20 -25.53 -20.46
N LEU A 8 62.59 -24.46 -21.18
CA LEU A 8 61.69 -23.49 -21.74
C LEU A 8 60.76 -24.13 -22.78
N LEU A 9 61.28 -24.96 -23.67
CA LEU A 9 60.51 -25.70 -24.66
C LEU A 9 59.50 -26.67 -24.01
N ALA A 10 59.95 -27.40 -22.96
CA ALA A 10 59.02 -28.26 -22.20
C ALA A 10 57.92 -27.52 -21.49
N LEU A 11 58.19 -26.32 -20.93
CA LEU A 11 57.17 -25.43 -20.34
C LEU A 11 56.18 -24.90 -21.37
N VAL A 12 56.67 -24.53 -22.56
CA VAL A 12 55.81 -24.07 -23.66
C VAL A 12 54.93 -25.21 -24.17
N LEU A 13 55.48 -26.42 -24.35
CA LEU A 13 54.71 -27.61 -24.74
C LEU A 13 53.67 -28.00 -23.67
N PHE A 14 54.06 -27.93 -22.39
CA PHE A 14 53.14 -28.19 -21.28
C PHE A 14 52.03 -27.14 -21.20
N ALA A 15 52.37 -25.86 -21.38
CA ALA A 15 51.40 -24.79 -21.47
C ALA A 15 50.46 -24.95 -22.67
N ALA A 16 50.97 -25.31 -23.85
CA ALA A 16 50.18 -25.60 -25.04
C ALA A 16 49.26 -26.81 -24.86
N LEU A 17 49.74 -27.84 -24.15
CA LEU A 17 48.96 -29.05 -23.83
C LEU A 17 47.86 -28.72 -22.80
N LEU A 18 48.15 -27.91 -21.78
CA LEU A 18 47.14 -27.40 -20.85
C LEU A 18 46.11 -26.50 -21.54
N PHE A 19 46.56 -25.63 -22.45
CA PHE A 19 45.69 -24.79 -23.24
C PHE A 19 44.80 -25.59 -24.19
N GLY A 20 45.38 -26.60 -24.86
CA GLY A 20 44.62 -27.53 -25.70
C GLY A 20 43.60 -28.36 -24.91
N LEU A 21 44.00 -28.85 -23.72
CA LEU A 21 43.12 -29.57 -22.80
C LEU A 21 42.00 -28.65 -22.27
N TYR A 22 42.35 -27.40 -21.93
CA TYR A 22 41.36 -26.38 -21.52
C TYR A 22 40.37 -26.12 -22.65
N TYR A 23 40.83 -25.92 -23.87
CA TYR A 23 39.98 -25.69 -25.03
C TYR A 23 39.09 -26.89 -25.37
N PHE A 24 39.60 -28.10 -25.20
CA PHE A 24 38.86 -29.34 -25.39
C PHE A 24 37.81 -29.62 -24.31
N LEU A 25 38.07 -29.16 -23.08
CA LEU A 25 37.14 -29.34 -21.95
C LEU A 25 36.09 -28.20 -21.85
N TRP A 26 36.40 -27.03 -22.45
CA TRP A 26 35.54 -25.85 -22.39
C TRP A 26 34.61 -25.79 -23.61
N THR A 27 33.77 -26.83 -23.75
CA THR A 27 32.78 -26.91 -24.82
C THR A 27 31.34 -26.96 -24.26
N PRO A 28 30.34 -26.49 -24.98
CA PRO A 28 28.94 -26.51 -24.52
C PRO A 28 28.47 -27.93 -24.21
N GLU A 29 28.87 -28.95 -25.01
CA GLU A 29 28.53 -30.37 -24.81
C GLU A 29 29.08 -30.92 -23.48
N ASN A 30 30.31 -30.54 -23.13
CA ASN A 30 30.91 -30.98 -21.87
C ASN A 30 30.15 -30.37 -20.67
N PHE A 31 29.82 -29.08 -20.74
CA PHE A 31 29.03 -28.46 -19.68
C PHE A 31 27.62 -29.02 -19.60
N ALA A 32 26.96 -29.27 -20.71
CA ALA A 32 25.64 -29.91 -20.74
C ALA A 32 25.69 -31.33 -20.14
N SER A 33 26.73 -32.13 -20.48
CA SER A 33 26.96 -33.45 -19.90
C SER A 33 27.19 -33.41 -18.37
N LEU A 34 27.93 -32.41 -17.88
CA LEU A 34 28.12 -32.18 -16.44
C LEU A 34 26.84 -31.75 -15.76
N GLY A 35 26.02 -30.92 -16.45
CA GLY A 35 24.68 -30.54 -16.02
C GLY A 35 23.79 -31.76 -15.85
N ALA A 36 23.71 -32.64 -16.87
CA ALA A 36 22.94 -33.87 -16.83
C ALA A 36 23.34 -34.82 -15.69
N ARG A 37 24.63 -34.93 -15.41
CA ARG A 37 25.13 -35.71 -14.25
C ARG A 37 24.71 -35.10 -12.92
N ALA A 38 24.72 -33.76 -12.82
CA ALA A 38 24.29 -33.04 -11.63
C ALA A 38 22.77 -33.19 -11.40
N MET A 39 21.94 -33.13 -12.46
CA MET A 39 20.52 -33.43 -12.41
C MET A 39 20.26 -34.83 -11.87
N LYS A 40 20.91 -35.84 -12.44
CA LYS A 40 20.76 -37.24 -12.01
C LYS A 40 21.20 -37.46 -10.56
N ALA A 41 22.11 -36.65 -10.06
CA ALA A 41 22.60 -36.69 -8.67
C ALA A 41 21.72 -35.87 -7.70
N GLY A 42 20.62 -35.23 -8.17
CA GLY A 42 19.78 -34.37 -7.37
C GLY A 42 20.43 -33.03 -6.96
N ASN A 43 21.54 -32.66 -7.58
CA ASN A 43 22.22 -31.38 -7.28
C ASN A 43 21.82 -30.32 -8.30
N TYR A 44 20.61 -29.80 -8.12
CA TYR A 44 19.92 -28.92 -9.08
C TYR A 44 20.64 -27.57 -9.25
N GLY A 45 21.08 -26.93 -8.18
CA GLY A 45 21.82 -25.68 -8.26
C GLY A 45 23.14 -25.81 -9.06
N ARG A 46 23.86 -26.97 -8.94
CA ARG A 46 25.02 -27.25 -9.78
C ARG A 46 24.63 -27.51 -11.22
N ALA A 47 23.50 -28.18 -11.48
CA ALA A 47 22.99 -28.39 -12.82
C ALA A 47 22.68 -27.07 -13.50
N VAL A 48 21.95 -26.15 -12.82
CA VAL A 48 21.67 -24.77 -13.29
C VAL A 48 22.95 -24.04 -13.70
N SER A 49 23.99 -24.08 -12.85
CA SER A 49 25.28 -23.45 -13.16
C SER A 49 25.94 -24.04 -14.41
N ARG A 50 25.90 -25.37 -14.59
CA ARG A 50 26.52 -26.04 -15.72
C ARG A 50 25.76 -25.82 -17.03
N TYR A 51 24.46 -25.95 -17.02
CA TYR A 51 23.64 -25.67 -18.20
C TYR A 51 23.66 -24.18 -18.57
N SER A 52 23.72 -23.26 -17.60
CA SER A 52 23.92 -21.84 -17.90
C SER A 52 25.22 -21.60 -18.69
N THR A 53 26.32 -22.24 -18.30
CA THR A 53 27.60 -22.13 -19.05
C THR A 53 27.47 -22.74 -20.46
N ALA A 54 26.74 -23.85 -20.61
CA ALA A 54 26.49 -24.45 -21.93
C ALA A 54 25.71 -23.49 -22.84
N VAL A 55 24.65 -22.84 -22.31
CA VAL A 55 23.86 -21.83 -23.03
C VAL A 55 24.69 -20.59 -23.34
N ASP A 56 25.54 -20.13 -22.41
CA ASP A 56 26.42 -18.98 -22.64
C ASP A 56 27.41 -19.21 -23.79
N LEU A 57 27.83 -20.48 -24.00
CA LEU A 57 28.77 -20.90 -25.06
C LEU A 57 28.06 -21.16 -26.40
N ASP A 58 26.80 -21.57 -26.39
CA ASP A 58 25.97 -21.85 -27.57
C ASP A 58 24.53 -21.44 -27.31
N PRO A 59 24.24 -20.11 -27.42
CA PRO A 59 22.92 -19.54 -27.05
C PRO A 59 21.78 -19.97 -27.94
N ASP A 60 22.06 -20.40 -29.17
CA ASP A 60 21.05 -20.77 -30.16
C ASP A 60 20.64 -22.25 -30.06
N ASN A 61 21.30 -23.00 -29.18
CA ASN A 61 21.01 -24.41 -28.96
C ASN A 61 19.84 -24.60 -27.99
N VAL A 62 18.68 -24.84 -28.58
CA VAL A 62 17.40 -24.98 -27.85
C VAL A 62 17.44 -26.10 -26.81
N ASP A 63 18.13 -27.21 -27.09
CA ASP A 63 18.23 -28.33 -26.14
C ASP A 63 18.94 -27.93 -24.84
N TYR A 64 19.97 -27.07 -24.93
CA TYR A 64 20.66 -26.55 -23.74
C TYR A 64 19.77 -25.58 -22.95
N VAL A 65 19.00 -24.75 -23.65
CA VAL A 65 18.06 -23.82 -23.01
C VAL A 65 16.94 -24.57 -22.31
N ILE A 66 16.42 -25.64 -22.93
CA ILE A 66 15.43 -26.54 -22.30
C ILE A 66 16.02 -27.21 -21.05
N ALA A 67 17.23 -27.78 -21.17
CA ALA A 67 17.89 -28.43 -20.06
C ALA A 67 18.19 -27.47 -18.89
N LEU A 68 18.52 -26.20 -19.19
CA LEU A 68 18.66 -25.16 -18.20
C LEU A 68 17.31 -24.86 -17.52
N ALA A 69 16.24 -24.75 -18.28
CA ALA A 69 14.91 -24.50 -17.74
C ALA A 69 14.44 -25.65 -16.82
N ASP A 70 14.62 -26.89 -17.24
CA ASP A 70 14.30 -28.09 -16.43
C ASP A 70 15.11 -28.11 -15.13
N ALA A 71 16.39 -27.74 -15.19
CA ALA A 71 17.23 -27.63 -14.00
C ALA A 71 16.76 -26.50 -13.06
N CYS A 72 16.35 -25.36 -13.61
CA CYS A 72 15.81 -24.23 -12.85
C CYS A 72 14.47 -24.59 -12.18
N VAL A 73 13.59 -25.33 -12.86
CA VAL A 73 12.33 -25.82 -12.27
C VAL A 73 12.64 -26.76 -11.10
N ALA A 74 13.55 -27.71 -11.28
CA ALA A 74 13.96 -28.63 -10.23
C ALA A 74 14.64 -27.96 -9.02
N ASP A 75 15.30 -26.82 -9.25
CA ASP A 75 15.95 -25.99 -8.22
C ASP A 75 14.97 -25.03 -7.53
N GLY A 76 13.72 -24.92 -8.00
CA GLY A 76 12.74 -23.94 -7.54
C GLY A 76 12.95 -22.51 -8.07
N SER A 77 13.89 -22.34 -9.01
CA SER A 77 14.24 -21.04 -9.61
C SER A 77 13.31 -20.69 -10.79
N TYR A 78 12.00 -20.67 -10.57
CA TYR A 78 10.97 -20.58 -11.61
C TYR A 78 11.10 -19.34 -12.51
N THR A 79 11.42 -18.16 -11.97
CA THR A 79 11.60 -16.93 -12.78
C THR A 79 12.75 -17.07 -13.78
N ARG A 80 13.78 -17.86 -13.45
CA ARG A 80 14.90 -18.14 -14.37
C ARG A 80 14.48 -19.15 -15.43
N ALA A 81 13.72 -20.18 -15.05
CA ALA A 81 13.14 -21.15 -15.98
C ALA A 81 12.27 -20.45 -17.01
N GLU A 82 11.34 -19.58 -16.58
CA GLU A 82 10.48 -18.76 -17.41
C GLU A 82 11.29 -17.98 -18.47
N ARG A 83 12.31 -17.23 -18.04
CA ARG A 83 13.17 -16.46 -18.96
C ARG A 83 13.85 -17.35 -20.00
N SER A 84 14.35 -18.51 -19.58
CA SER A 84 15.01 -19.47 -20.47
C SER A 84 14.03 -20.02 -21.50
N LEU A 85 12.84 -20.43 -21.10
CA LEU A 85 11.81 -20.96 -21.99
C LEU A 85 11.29 -19.92 -22.99
N VAL A 86 11.08 -18.67 -22.53
CA VAL A 86 10.71 -17.54 -23.42
C VAL A 86 11.81 -17.27 -24.45
N SER A 87 13.09 -17.41 -24.08
CA SER A 87 14.21 -17.31 -25.01
C SER A 87 14.19 -18.44 -26.04
N ALA A 88 13.98 -19.68 -25.60
CA ALA A 88 13.89 -20.85 -26.49
C ALA A 88 12.73 -20.72 -27.49
N LEU A 89 11.57 -20.22 -27.05
CA LEU A 89 10.39 -19.99 -27.93
C LEU A 89 10.68 -18.95 -29.04
N ARG A 90 11.59 -18.01 -28.83
CA ARG A 90 12.01 -17.06 -29.87
C ARG A 90 12.91 -17.68 -30.93
N ILE A 91 13.66 -18.74 -30.54
CA ILE A 91 14.61 -19.43 -31.43
C ILE A 91 13.87 -20.50 -32.26
N ALA A 92 13.15 -21.39 -31.57
CA ALA A 92 12.45 -22.49 -32.20
C ALA A 92 11.14 -22.81 -31.43
N PRO A 93 10.01 -22.15 -31.75
CA PRO A 93 8.75 -22.39 -31.09
C PRO A 93 8.26 -23.83 -31.31
N SER A 94 7.81 -24.48 -30.24
CA SER A 94 7.26 -25.85 -30.29
C SER A 94 6.21 -26.07 -29.20
N ALA A 95 5.32 -27.02 -29.41
CA ALA A 95 4.28 -27.40 -28.44
C ALA A 95 4.90 -27.83 -27.09
N GLU A 96 6.04 -28.51 -27.11
CA GLU A 96 6.74 -28.91 -25.89
C GLU A 96 7.21 -27.71 -25.07
N LEU A 97 7.77 -26.67 -25.71
CA LEU A 97 8.22 -25.45 -25.02
C LEU A 97 7.05 -24.68 -24.40
N TYR A 98 5.93 -24.56 -25.12
CA TYR A 98 4.71 -23.92 -24.58
C TYR A 98 4.17 -24.70 -23.38
N ARG A 99 4.16 -26.04 -23.43
CA ARG A 99 3.75 -26.87 -22.31
C ARG A 99 4.66 -26.67 -21.08
N LYS A 100 5.98 -26.67 -21.27
CA LYS A 100 6.94 -26.42 -20.19
C LYS A 100 6.78 -25.02 -19.60
N LEU A 101 6.54 -24.01 -20.42
CA LEU A 101 6.32 -22.64 -19.96
C LEU A 101 5.00 -22.53 -19.19
N SER A 102 3.93 -23.15 -19.66
CA SER A 102 2.65 -23.23 -18.94
C SER A 102 2.83 -23.88 -17.56
N ALA A 103 3.47 -25.04 -17.50
CA ALA A 103 3.75 -25.71 -16.23
C ALA A 103 4.63 -24.86 -15.29
N THR A 104 5.54 -24.06 -15.84
CA THR A 104 6.36 -23.12 -15.06
C THR A 104 5.55 -21.96 -14.50
N TYR A 105 4.58 -21.44 -15.26
CA TYR A 105 3.63 -20.45 -14.77
C TYR A 105 2.71 -21.02 -13.69
N VAL A 106 2.17 -22.22 -13.91
CA VAL A 106 1.37 -22.94 -12.91
C VAL A 106 2.16 -23.10 -11.60
N ALA A 107 3.42 -23.51 -11.65
CA ALA A 107 4.26 -23.65 -10.46
C ALA A 107 4.54 -22.32 -9.71
N GLN A 108 4.31 -21.18 -10.36
CA GLN A 108 4.41 -19.83 -9.79
C GLN A 108 3.04 -19.26 -9.37
N ASP A 109 1.97 -20.04 -9.44
CA ASP A 109 0.59 -19.58 -9.24
C ASP A 109 0.16 -18.45 -10.20
N LYS A 110 0.66 -18.49 -11.44
CA LYS A 110 0.37 -17.54 -12.52
C LYS A 110 -0.57 -18.17 -13.56
N LEU A 111 -1.76 -18.61 -13.12
CA LEU A 111 -2.68 -19.36 -13.99
C LEU A 111 -3.17 -18.51 -15.17
N LEU A 112 -3.43 -17.23 -14.95
CA LEU A 112 -3.87 -16.30 -16.00
C LEU A 112 -2.77 -16.06 -17.04
N ASP A 113 -1.51 -15.91 -16.63
CA ASP A 113 -0.38 -15.76 -17.55
C ASP A 113 -0.21 -17.00 -18.42
N ALA A 114 -0.37 -18.20 -17.84
CA ALA A 114 -0.32 -19.47 -18.56
C ALA A 114 -1.45 -19.54 -19.60
N GLN A 115 -2.67 -19.19 -19.23
CA GLN A 115 -3.85 -19.17 -20.10
C GLN A 115 -3.65 -18.16 -21.25
N GLN A 116 -3.31 -16.93 -20.95
CA GLN A 116 -3.10 -15.88 -21.96
C GLN A 116 -1.97 -16.25 -22.93
N MET A 117 -0.90 -16.84 -22.45
CA MET A 117 0.20 -17.31 -23.28
C MET A 117 -0.27 -18.39 -24.26
N LEU A 118 -1.07 -19.38 -23.81
CA LEU A 118 -1.60 -20.45 -24.65
C LEU A 118 -2.61 -19.93 -25.69
N ASP A 119 -3.47 -19.00 -25.31
CA ASP A 119 -4.49 -18.45 -26.21
C ASP A 119 -3.89 -17.52 -27.29
N ASN A 120 -2.72 -16.93 -27.03
CA ASN A 120 -2.04 -16.04 -27.96
C ASN A 120 -1.00 -16.73 -28.87
N ILE A 121 -0.98 -18.07 -28.94
CA ILE A 121 -0.11 -18.80 -29.87
C ILE A 121 -0.55 -18.52 -31.33
N ASN A 122 0.35 -17.91 -32.12
CA ASN A 122 0.06 -17.55 -33.51
C ASN A 122 0.19 -18.72 -34.46
N ASP A 123 1.05 -19.72 -34.17
CA ASP A 123 1.22 -20.90 -35.01
C ASP A 123 0.04 -21.86 -34.86
N SER A 124 -0.72 -22.01 -35.92
CA SER A 124 -1.93 -22.86 -35.94
C SER A 124 -1.64 -24.35 -35.77
N ALA A 125 -0.46 -24.81 -36.17
CA ALA A 125 -0.10 -26.23 -36.03
C ALA A 125 0.26 -26.55 -34.58
N ILE A 126 1.05 -25.68 -33.94
CA ILE A 126 1.39 -25.79 -32.52
C ILE A 126 0.12 -25.69 -31.66
N ARG A 127 -0.75 -24.72 -31.96
CA ARG A 127 -2.03 -24.57 -31.26
C ARG A 127 -2.88 -25.84 -31.37
N ALA A 128 -3.08 -26.35 -32.56
CA ALA A 128 -3.88 -27.56 -32.79
C ALA A 128 -3.30 -28.78 -32.06
N GLU A 129 -1.98 -28.91 -31.97
CA GLU A 129 -1.33 -29.98 -31.20
C GLU A 129 -1.62 -29.84 -29.70
N LEU A 130 -1.49 -28.64 -29.15
CA LEU A 130 -1.75 -28.38 -27.74
C LEU A 130 -3.23 -28.55 -27.38
N ASP A 131 -4.14 -28.11 -28.22
CA ASP A 131 -5.59 -28.22 -28.00
C ASP A 131 -6.06 -29.69 -27.90
N THR A 132 -5.31 -30.65 -28.44
CA THR A 132 -5.64 -32.08 -28.27
C THR A 132 -5.38 -32.62 -26.86
N VAL A 133 -4.58 -31.93 -26.07
CA VAL A 133 -4.13 -32.37 -24.73
C VAL A 133 -4.36 -31.31 -23.64
N ARG A 134 -4.84 -30.15 -24.03
CA ARG A 134 -5.23 -29.06 -23.14
C ARG A 134 -6.60 -29.36 -22.53
N PRO A 135 -6.82 -29.13 -21.22
CA PRO A 135 -8.15 -29.22 -20.64
C PRO A 135 -9.15 -28.33 -21.39
N GLU A 136 -10.37 -28.80 -21.58
CA GLU A 136 -11.45 -27.98 -22.13
C GLU A 136 -11.85 -26.88 -21.18
N ALA A 137 -12.45 -25.81 -21.71
CA ALA A 137 -12.97 -24.72 -20.91
C ALA A 137 -14.06 -25.23 -19.96
N PRO A 138 -14.01 -24.89 -18.66
CA PRO A 138 -15.07 -25.18 -17.71
C PRO A 138 -16.43 -24.62 -18.19
N LYS A 139 -17.53 -25.23 -17.81
CA LYS A 139 -18.89 -24.74 -18.10
C LYS A 139 -19.58 -24.32 -16.81
N LEU A 140 -20.13 -23.13 -16.82
CA LEU A 140 -20.92 -22.59 -15.71
C LEU A 140 -22.41 -22.90 -15.97
N THR A 141 -23.15 -23.36 -14.98
CA THR A 141 -24.58 -23.65 -15.08
C THR A 141 -25.30 -23.16 -13.82
N PRO A 142 -26.28 -22.25 -13.92
CA PRO A 142 -26.76 -21.65 -15.17
C PRO A 142 -25.70 -20.71 -15.80
N ASP A 143 -25.90 -20.39 -17.09
CA ASP A 143 -25.13 -19.33 -17.74
C ASP A 143 -25.36 -18.00 -17.04
N GLY A 144 -24.42 -17.04 -17.19
CA GLY A 144 -24.54 -15.69 -16.64
C GLY A 144 -25.84 -14.99 -17.06
N GLY A 145 -26.29 -14.04 -16.25
CA GLY A 145 -27.52 -13.29 -16.51
C GLY A 145 -28.21 -12.77 -15.26
N GLN A 146 -29.47 -12.32 -15.44
CA GLN A 146 -30.31 -11.84 -14.33
C GLN A 146 -31.23 -12.97 -13.83
N PHE A 147 -31.31 -13.10 -12.51
CA PHE A 147 -32.11 -14.12 -11.83
C PHE A 147 -32.97 -13.46 -10.75
N SER A 148 -34.25 -13.84 -10.72
CA SER A 148 -35.22 -13.34 -9.73
C SER A 148 -35.27 -14.20 -8.45
N GLU A 149 -34.43 -15.24 -8.36
CA GLU A 149 -34.35 -16.16 -7.23
C GLU A 149 -32.88 -16.42 -6.91
N TYR A 150 -32.60 -16.82 -5.66
CA TYR A 150 -31.27 -17.29 -5.30
C TYR A 150 -30.88 -18.50 -6.12
N ILE A 151 -29.68 -18.47 -6.67
CA ILE A 151 -29.16 -19.54 -7.52
C ILE A 151 -27.88 -20.12 -6.96
N SER A 152 -27.61 -21.37 -7.32
CA SER A 152 -26.30 -21.98 -7.13
C SER A 152 -25.68 -22.26 -8.49
N VAL A 153 -24.47 -21.80 -8.69
CA VAL A 153 -23.71 -22.03 -9.93
C VAL A 153 -22.93 -23.33 -9.79
N THR A 154 -23.22 -24.26 -10.67
CA THR A 154 -22.45 -25.50 -10.83
C THR A 154 -21.41 -25.32 -11.92
N VAL A 155 -20.17 -25.69 -11.63
CA VAL A 155 -19.08 -25.66 -12.60
C VAL A 155 -18.71 -27.07 -13.00
N THR A 156 -18.76 -27.37 -14.29
CA THR A 156 -18.42 -28.70 -14.83
C THR A 156 -17.20 -28.60 -15.73
N HIS A 157 -16.35 -29.63 -15.70
CA HIS A 157 -15.17 -29.77 -16.55
C HIS A 157 -14.91 -31.27 -16.84
N GLU A 158 -14.12 -31.56 -17.85
CA GLU A 158 -13.85 -32.94 -18.21
C GLU A 158 -12.55 -33.50 -17.59
N THR A 159 -11.49 -32.70 -17.58
CA THR A 159 -10.16 -33.15 -17.15
C THR A 159 -9.40 -32.08 -16.36
N GLY A 160 -8.55 -32.52 -15.41
CA GLY A 160 -7.72 -31.66 -14.60
C GLY A 160 -8.33 -31.30 -13.25
N THR A 161 -7.67 -30.42 -12.52
CA THR A 161 -8.17 -29.86 -11.26
C THR A 161 -8.80 -28.51 -11.53
N LEU A 162 -10.04 -28.31 -11.06
CA LEU A 162 -10.82 -27.10 -11.29
C LEU A 162 -10.62 -26.11 -10.16
N TYR A 163 -10.28 -24.88 -10.50
CA TYR A 163 -10.20 -23.74 -9.59
C TYR A 163 -11.22 -22.69 -9.99
N VAL A 164 -11.96 -22.19 -9.01
CA VAL A 164 -13.03 -21.21 -9.22
C VAL A 164 -12.83 -20.04 -8.26
N SER A 165 -13.14 -18.85 -8.72
CA SER A 165 -13.24 -17.68 -7.86
C SER A 165 -14.57 -16.96 -8.06
N VAL A 166 -15.08 -16.36 -6.98
CA VAL A 166 -16.23 -15.46 -6.99
C VAL A 166 -15.73 -14.06 -6.66
N GLY A 167 -16.09 -13.09 -7.48
CA GLY A 167 -15.56 -11.72 -7.41
C GLY A 167 -14.61 -11.43 -8.57
N ARG A 168 -13.94 -10.29 -8.52
CA ARG A 168 -13.08 -9.83 -9.64
C ARG A 168 -11.65 -10.40 -9.62
N GLN A 169 -11.34 -11.24 -8.65
CA GLN A 169 -10.04 -11.92 -8.60
C GLN A 169 -10.10 -13.18 -9.48
N TYR A 170 -9.01 -13.46 -10.17
CA TYR A 170 -8.87 -14.68 -10.96
C TYR A 170 -8.56 -15.89 -10.07
N PRO A 171 -8.95 -17.11 -10.49
CA PRO A 171 -8.61 -18.33 -9.75
C PRO A 171 -7.10 -18.52 -9.62
N THR A 172 -6.66 -18.96 -8.44
CA THR A 172 -5.27 -19.27 -8.10
C THR A 172 -5.15 -20.68 -7.54
N LEU A 173 -3.93 -21.23 -7.46
CA LEU A 173 -3.70 -22.53 -6.81
C LEU A 173 -3.89 -22.46 -5.28
N SER A 174 -3.88 -21.25 -4.72
CA SER A 174 -4.17 -21.02 -3.29
C SER A 174 -5.65 -21.14 -2.98
N SER A 175 -6.54 -21.05 -4.00
CA SER A 175 -7.96 -21.33 -3.88
C SER A 175 -8.17 -22.82 -3.65
N GLU A 176 -9.14 -23.18 -2.81
CA GLU A 176 -9.50 -24.58 -2.68
C GLU A 176 -10.03 -25.11 -4.03
N PRO A 177 -9.67 -26.36 -4.42
CA PRO A 177 -10.24 -26.97 -5.62
C PRO A 177 -11.76 -27.03 -5.52
N TYR A 178 -12.45 -26.70 -6.61
CA TYR A 178 -13.90 -26.71 -6.65
C TYR A 178 -14.47 -28.10 -6.39
N SER A 179 -15.42 -28.21 -5.47
CA SER A 179 -16.03 -29.48 -5.07
C SER A 179 -17.56 -29.46 -5.02
N GLU A 180 -18.18 -28.30 -4.85
CA GLU A 180 -19.63 -28.16 -4.65
C GLU A 180 -20.19 -26.88 -5.32
N PRO A 181 -21.51 -26.85 -5.63
CA PRO A 181 -22.15 -25.69 -6.22
C PRO A 181 -22.00 -24.44 -5.36
N ILE A 182 -21.74 -23.32 -6.02
CA ILE A 182 -21.52 -22.00 -5.39
C ILE A 182 -22.86 -21.30 -5.27
N ALA A 183 -23.37 -21.10 -4.06
CA ALA A 183 -24.52 -20.26 -3.83
C ALA A 183 -24.12 -18.77 -4.02
N LEU A 184 -24.81 -18.07 -4.93
CA LEU A 184 -24.57 -16.67 -5.16
C LEU A 184 -25.46 -15.81 -4.26
N PRO A 185 -24.90 -14.77 -3.61
CA PRO A 185 -25.68 -13.80 -2.85
C PRO A 185 -26.55 -12.94 -3.78
N ALA A 186 -27.49 -12.19 -3.20
CA ALA A 186 -28.16 -11.12 -3.93
C ALA A 186 -27.14 -10.04 -4.33
N GLY A 187 -27.36 -9.43 -5.50
CA GLY A 187 -26.43 -8.45 -6.07
C GLY A 187 -25.70 -8.97 -7.30
N GLU A 188 -24.65 -8.24 -7.69
CA GLU A 188 -23.78 -8.62 -8.78
C GLU A 188 -22.70 -9.58 -8.29
N SER A 189 -22.50 -10.67 -8.99
CA SER A 189 -21.41 -11.60 -8.76
C SER A 189 -20.72 -11.93 -10.07
N HIS A 190 -19.40 -11.89 -10.08
CA HIS A 190 -18.58 -12.38 -11.20
C HIS A 190 -18.01 -13.74 -10.81
N VAL A 191 -18.19 -14.75 -11.65
CA VAL A 191 -17.64 -16.09 -11.44
C VAL A 191 -16.66 -16.38 -12.54
N SER A 192 -15.44 -16.75 -12.17
CA SER A 192 -14.42 -17.19 -13.12
C SER A 192 -13.89 -18.56 -12.74
N ALA A 193 -13.62 -19.41 -13.76
CA ALA A 193 -13.22 -20.79 -13.60
C ALA A 193 -12.11 -21.18 -14.59
N ILE A 194 -11.12 -21.94 -14.11
CA ILE A 194 -10.02 -22.48 -14.90
C ILE A 194 -9.69 -23.90 -14.45
N ALA A 195 -9.39 -24.80 -15.39
CA ALA A 195 -8.93 -26.15 -15.09
C ALA A 195 -7.42 -26.27 -15.33
N VAL A 196 -6.72 -26.95 -14.44
CA VAL A 196 -5.29 -27.23 -14.53
C VAL A 196 -5.08 -28.73 -14.76
N GLY A 197 -4.54 -29.08 -15.92
CA GLY A 197 -4.25 -30.47 -16.29
C GLY A 197 -3.00 -31.02 -15.61
N GLU A 198 -2.95 -32.35 -15.41
CA GLU A 198 -1.75 -33.03 -14.88
C GLU A 198 -0.51 -32.81 -15.75
N ASN A 199 -0.69 -32.47 -17.03
CA ASN A 199 0.38 -32.15 -17.99
C ASN A 199 0.91 -30.72 -17.87
N GLY A 200 0.42 -29.92 -16.90
CA GLY A 200 0.81 -28.54 -16.67
C GLY A 200 0.20 -27.53 -17.63
N LEU A 201 -0.73 -27.93 -18.49
CA LEU A 201 -1.53 -27.03 -19.31
C LEU A 201 -2.75 -26.53 -18.54
N VAL A 202 -3.16 -25.30 -18.81
CA VAL A 202 -4.39 -24.72 -18.25
C VAL A 202 -5.45 -24.60 -19.33
N SER A 203 -6.72 -24.74 -18.97
CA SER A 203 -7.85 -24.53 -19.88
C SER A 203 -7.95 -23.08 -20.35
N PRO A 204 -8.75 -22.77 -21.35
CA PRO A 204 -9.30 -21.43 -21.49
C PRO A 204 -10.03 -21.02 -20.21
N LEU A 205 -9.98 -19.71 -19.88
CA LEU A 205 -10.73 -19.14 -18.76
C LEU A 205 -12.21 -19.05 -19.16
N THR A 206 -13.09 -19.45 -18.25
CA THR A 206 -14.53 -19.22 -18.38
C THR A 206 -14.97 -18.21 -17.35
N GLU A 207 -15.70 -17.20 -17.78
CA GLU A 207 -16.18 -16.11 -16.93
C GLU A 207 -17.67 -15.86 -17.21
N ALA A 208 -18.43 -15.51 -16.17
CA ALA A 208 -19.80 -15.05 -16.29
C ALA A 208 -20.18 -14.08 -15.18
N ASP A 209 -21.00 -13.11 -15.56
CA ASP A 209 -21.60 -12.14 -14.63
C ASP A 209 -23.03 -12.59 -14.29
N TYR A 210 -23.36 -12.52 -13.01
CA TYR A 210 -24.67 -12.89 -12.47
C TYR A 210 -25.24 -11.70 -11.71
N GLN A 211 -26.51 -11.39 -11.95
CA GLN A 211 -27.30 -10.41 -11.20
C GLN A 211 -28.43 -11.15 -10.50
N VAL A 212 -28.30 -11.39 -9.21
CA VAL A 212 -29.34 -12.06 -8.40
C VAL A 212 -30.18 -11.00 -7.71
N VAL A 213 -31.44 -10.84 -8.13
CA VAL A 213 -32.33 -9.81 -7.58
C VAL A 213 -32.99 -10.28 -6.28
N GLY A 214 -33.06 -11.58 -6.04
CA GLY A 214 -33.69 -12.18 -4.86
C GLY A 214 -35.22 -12.27 -4.95
N VAL A 215 -35.84 -12.91 -3.97
CA VAL A 215 -37.30 -13.06 -3.90
C VAL A 215 -37.91 -11.81 -3.27
N VAL A 216 -38.98 -11.28 -3.87
CA VAL A 216 -39.72 -10.14 -3.32
C VAL A 216 -40.68 -10.63 -2.22
N GLU A 217 -40.35 -10.33 -0.98
CA GLU A 217 -41.12 -10.73 0.20
C GLU A 217 -41.50 -9.49 1.04
N ASP A 218 -42.55 -9.62 1.85
CA ASP A 218 -42.88 -8.62 2.86
C ASP A 218 -41.85 -8.64 3.98
N VAL A 219 -41.33 -7.48 4.37
CA VAL A 219 -40.34 -7.34 5.43
C VAL A 219 -41.02 -6.89 6.71
N THR A 220 -40.72 -7.59 7.78
CA THR A 220 -41.11 -7.20 9.15
C THR A 220 -39.85 -6.84 9.91
N PHE A 221 -39.73 -5.58 10.33
CA PHE A 221 -38.60 -5.12 11.12
C PHE A 221 -38.71 -5.58 12.58
N GLU A 222 -37.60 -5.95 13.16
CA GLU A 222 -37.45 -6.23 14.58
C GLU A 222 -37.24 -4.92 15.37
N ASP A 223 -36.62 -3.90 14.74
CA ASP A 223 -36.39 -2.59 15.34
C ASP A 223 -37.27 -1.51 14.69
N SER A 224 -38.19 -0.95 15.47
CA SER A 224 -39.14 0.08 15.00
C SER A 224 -38.47 1.43 14.69
N THR A 225 -37.31 1.73 15.28
CA THR A 225 -36.57 2.97 15.01
C THR A 225 -35.93 2.90 13.61
N LEU A 226 -35.37 1.73 13.26
CA LEU A 226 -34.84 1.49 11.94
C LEU A 226 -35.95 1.45 10.88
N GLU A 227 -37.11 0.81 11.20
CA GLU A 227 -38.27 0.78 10.31
C GLU A 227 -38.75 2.21 9.98
N ALA A 228 -38.93 3.06 11.00
CA ALA A 228 -39.33 4.45 10.80
C ALA A 228 -38.33 5.23 9.93
N CYS A 229 -37.06 5.06 10.15
CA CYS A 229 -36.01 5.66 9.31
C CYS A 229 -36.12 5.23 7.85
N VAL A 230 -36.39 3.95 7.59
CA VAL A 230 -36.55 3.43 6.22
C VAL A 230 -37.79 4.00 5.55
N HIS A 231 -38.92 4.12 6.26
CA HIS A 231 -40.13 4.77 5.75
C HIS A 231 -39.86 6.22 5.37
N GLU A 232 -39.09 6.95 6.18
CA GLU A 232 -38.69 8.33 5.90
C GLU A 232 -37.79 8.42 4.66
N LEU A 233 -36.78 7.56 4.56
CA LEU A 233 -35.86 7.50 3.41
C LEU A 233 -36.57 7.22 2.09
N LEU A 234 -37.56 6.33 2.12
CA LEU A 234 -38.34 5.96 0.93
C LEU A 234 -39.47 6.95 0.64
N GLY A 235 -39.80 7.85 1.57
CA GLY A 235 -40.93 8.80 1.45
C GLY A 235 -42.30 8.13 1.42
N ILE A 236 -42.46 6.95 2.08
CA ILE A 236 -43.69 6.17 2.12
C ILE A 236 -44.27 6.17 3.54
N PRO A 237 -45.62 6.10 3.67
CA PRO A 237 -46.26 6.12 5.00
C PRO A 237 -45.86 4.89 5.85
N GLU A 238 -45.62 5.08 7.16
CA GLU A 238 -45.29 4.03 8.13
C GLU A 238 -46.26 2.84 8.16
N ARG A 239 -47.53 3.03 7.76
CA ARG A 239 -48.53 1.95 7.67
C ARG A 239 -48.42 1.06 6.43
N THR A 240 -47.48 1.37 5.54
CA THR A 240 -47.24 0.59 4.32
C THR A 240 -46.31 -0.57 4.61
N THR A 241 -46.72 -1.78 4.29
CA THR A 241 -45.81 -2.94 4.43
C THR A 241 -44.65 -2.80 3.47
N LEU A 242 -43.43 -2.81 4.01
CA LEU A 242 -42.20 -2.79 3.24
C LEU A 242 -41.94 -4.15 2.58
N LYS A 243 -41.35 -4.10 1.40
CA LYS A 243 -40.90 -5.29 0.67
C LYS A 243 -39.39 -5.28 0.52
N THR A 244 -38.78 -6.44 0.37
CA THR A 244 -37.35 -6.56 0.10
C THR A 244 -36.93 -5.73 -1.12
N SER A 245 -37.78 -5.63 -2.15
CA SER A 245 -37.54 -4.79 -3.34
C SER A 245 -37.47 -3.28 -3.04
N ASP A 246 -38.16 -2.81 -2.03
CA ASP A 246 -38.11 -1.40 -1.64
C ASP A 246 -36.74 -1.09 -1.03
N LEU A 247 -36.20 -2.01 -0.22
CA LEU A 247 -34.92 -1.89 0.44
C LEU A 247 -33.73 -1.97 -0.54
N TRP A 248 -33.88 -2.65 -1.67
CA TRP A 248 -32.83 -2.71 -2.71
C TRP A 248 -32.57 -1.38 -3.40
N THR A 249 -33.46 -0.42 -3.27
CA THR A 249 -33.27 0.94 -3.78
C THR A 249 -32.38 1.79 -2.87
N ILE A 250 -32.17 1.35 -1.62
CA ILE A 250 -31.36 2.03 -0.61
C ILE A 250 -29.91 1.59 -0.79
N THR A 251 -29.07 2.49 -1.27
CA THR A 251 -27.63 2.26 -1.47
C THR A 251 -26.76 2.90 -0.39
N GLU A 252 -27.34 3.82 0.38
CA GLU A 252 -26.66 4.51 1.48
C GLU A 252 -27.58 4.52 2.70
N LEU A 253 -27.05 4.17 3.86
CA LEU A 253 -27.80 4.14 5.12
C LEU A 253 -26.94 4.63 6.27
N THR A 254 -27.44 5.63 6.99
CA THR A 254 -26.96 5.96 8.33
C THR A 254 -27.99 5.44 9.32
N VAL A 255 -27.55 4.50 10.15
CA VAL A 255 -28.41 3.92 11.18
C VAL A 255 -28.69 4.97 12.25
N PRO A 256 -29.97 5.24 12.59
CA PRO A 256 -30.30 6.25 13.58
C PRO A 256 -29.87 5.83 14.99
N GLU A 257 -29.66 6.83 15.86
CA GLU A 257 -29.40 6.55 17.27
C GLU A 257 -30.57 5.82 17.92
N GLY A 258 -30.27 4.90 18.85
CA GLY A 258 -31.27 4.19 19.62
C GLY A 258 -31.77 2.89 18.99
N VAL A 259 -31.26 2.48 17.83
CA VAL A 259 -31.51 1.14 17.27
C VAL A 259 -30.92 0.10 18.22
N ALA A 260 -31.77 -0.85 18.64
CA ALA A 260 -31.43 -1.87 19.63
C ALA A 260 -30.85 -3.16 19.01
N THR A 261 -31.17 -3.44 17.76
CA THR A 261 -30.65 -4.61 17.01
C THR A 261 -30.36 -4.24 15.55
N TYR A 262 -29.30 -4.85 15.02
CA TYR A 262 -28.92 -4.70 13.59
C TYR A 262 -29.40 -5.88 12.74
N ALA A 263 -30.22 -6.80 13.29
CA ALA A 263 -30.68 -7.99 12.59
C ALA A 263 -31.40 -7.64 11.26
N ASP A 264 -32.12 -6.52 11.21
CA ASP A 264 -32.86 -6.08 10.02
C ASP A 264 -31.94 -5.60 8.88
N LEU A 265 -30.68 -5.26 9.16
CA LEU A 265 -29.74 -4.84 8.14
C LEU A 265 -29.44 -5.94 7.11
N ARG A 266 -29.72 -7.20 7.42
CA ARG A 266 -29.63 -8.34 6.49
C ARG A 266 -30.45 -8.16 5.20
N HIS A 267 -31.45 -7.29 5.20
CA HIS A 267 -32.31 -7.04 4.05
C HIS A 267 -31.76 -6.00 3.07
N PHE A 268 -30.69 -5.26 3.44
CA PHE A 268 -30.13 -4.16 2.65
C PHE A 268 -28.95 -4.62 1.78
N VAL A 269 -29.17 -5.65 0.98
CA VAL A 269 -28.12 -6.33 0.21
C VAL A 269 -27.48 -5.48 -0.91
N GLN A 270 -28.07 -4.33 -1.25
CA GLN A 270 -27.56 -3.39 -2.27
C GLN A 270 -26.84 -2.18 -1.66
N LEU A 271 -26.65 -2.14 -0.34
CA LEU A 271 -25.92 -1.05 0.29
C LEU A 271 -24.49 -0.94 -0.23
N LYS A 272 -24.10 0.28 -0.56
CA LYS A 272 -22.75 0.70 -0.90
C LYS A 272 -22.08 1.47 0.23
N SER A 273 -22.88 2.18 1.04
CA SER A 273 -22.40 2.94 2.19
C SER A 273 -23.25 2.66 3.42
N LEU A 274 -22.61 2.22 4.50
CA LEU A 274 -23.24 1.98 5.80
C LEU A 274 -22.49 2.75 6.89
N THR A 275 -23.25 3.50 7.67
CA THR A 275 -22.75 4.25 8.82
C THR A 275 -23.50 3.86 10.08
N ILE A 276 -22.78 3.46 11.13
CA ILE A 276 -23.28 3.17 12.47
C ILE A 276 -22.36 3.87 13.47
N HIS A 277 -22.77 5.01 13.99
CA HIS A 277 -21.98 5.75 14.97
C HIS A 277 -22.32 5.31 16.41
N ALA A 278 -21.28 5.06 17.21
CA ALA A 278 -21.43 4.72 18.62
C ALA A 278 -22.46 3.60 18.89
N GLY A 279 -22.51 2.64 17.99
CA GLY A 279 -23.45 1.52 18.04
C GLY A 279 -23.25 0.66 19.28
N THR A 280 -24.34 0.34 19.96
CA THR A 280 -24.32 -0.44 21.22
C THR A 280 -24.63 -1.92 21.01
N ALA A 281 -25.24 -2.30 19.88
CA ALA A 281 -25.39 -3.69 19.49
C ALA A 281 -24.06 -4.22 18.90
N ASP A 282 -23.78 -5.49 19.11
CA ASP A 282 -22.50 -6.15 18.77
C ASP A 282 -22.64 -7.25 17.72
N ASP A 283 -23.85 -7.49 17.20
CA ASP A 283 -24.10 -8.46 16.13
C ASP A 283 -24.02 -7.82 14.75
N TYR A 284 -22.93 -8.08 14.05
CA TYR A 284 -22.65 -7.65 12.68
C TYR A 284 -22.67 -8.81 11.68
N SER A 285 -23.35 -9.92 12.01
CA SER A 285 -23.45 -11.13 11.17
C SER A 285 -24.14 -10.88 9.80
N PHE A 286 -24.76 -9.73 9.63
CA PHE A 286 -25.34 -9.28 8.37
C PHE A 286 -24.31 -8.81 7.33
N LEU A 287 -23.09 -8.39 7.73
CA LEU A 287 -22.08 -7.84 6.82
C LEU A 287 -21.73 -8.75 5.63
N PRO A 288 -21.58 -10.07 5.80
CA PRO A 288 -21.34 -10.96 4.65
C PRO A 288 -22.46 -10.98 3.60
N LEU A 289 -23.64 -10.47 3.93
CA LEU A 289 -24.79 -10.38 3.02
C LEU A 289 -24.80 -9.06 2.22
N MET A 290 -23.77 -8.21 2.36
CA MET A 290 -23.64 -6.91 1.71
C MET A 290 -22.44 -6.87 0.73
N PRO A 291 -22.46 -7.64 -0.38
CA PRO A 291 -21.32 -7.75 -1.28
C PRO A 291 -21.00 -6.45 -2.05
N GLU A 292 -21.96 -5.51 -2.07
CA GLU A 292 -21.82 -4.22 -2.75
C GLU A 292 -21.21 -3.11 -1.87
N LEU A 293 -20.93 -3.40 -0.59
CA LEU A 293 -20.48 -2.40 0.37
C LEU A 293 -19.08 -1.87 0.02
N GLU A 294 -18.99 -0.58 -0.24
CA GLU A 294 -17.78 0.16 -0.60
C GLU A 294 -17.26 0.99 0.58
N THR A 295 -18.17 1.54 1.39
CA THR A 295 -17.85 2.37 2.56
C THR A 295 -18.52 1.80 3.81
N LEU A 296 -17.75 1.64 4.88
CA LEU A 296 -18.25 1.22 6.19
C LEU A 296 -17.67 2.12 7.29
N ASP A 297 -18.57 2.81 8.00
CA ASP A 297 -18.23 3.59 9.18
C ASP A 297 -18.89 2.98 10.43
N LEU A 298 -18.08 2.46 11.33
CA LEU A 298 -18.49 1.91 12.63
C LEU A 298 -17.87 2.71 13.78
N SER A 299 -17.53 3.98 13.56
CA SER A 299 -16.82 4.80 14.55
C SER A 299 -17.53 4.83 15.92
N GLY A 300 -16.76 4.62 16.97
CA GLY A 300 -17.25 4.57 18.35
C GLY A 300 -18.10 3.35 18.70
N SER A 301 -18.26 2.40 17.79
CA SER A 301 -19.11 1.21 17.97
C SER A 301 -18.35 0.06 18.63
N LEU A 302 -19.09 -0.92 19.19
CA LEU A 302 -18.51 -2.16 19.70
C LEU A 302 -18.19 -3.10 18.54
N VAL A 303 -16.90 -3.35 18.30
CA VAL A 303 -16.43 -4.20 17.20
C VAL A 303 -15.64 -5.38 17.75
N SER A 304 -16.13 -6.61 17.50
CA SER A 304 -15.49 -7.85 17.91
C SER A 304 -14.43 -8.33 16.90
N ALA A 305 -13.61 -9.30 17.29
CA ALA A 305 -12.68 -9.96 16.36
C ALA A 305 -13.41 -10.71 15.24
N GLU A 306 -14.61 -11.24 15.51
CA GLU A 306 -15.46 -11.88 14.51
C GLU A 306 -15.98 -10.86 13.50
N THR A 307 -16.45 -9.69 13.99
CA THR A 307 -16.85 -8.57 13.12
C THR A 307 -15.73 -8.12 12.22
N LEU A 308 -14.48 -8.01 12.72
CA LEU A 308 -13.31 -7.71 11.89
C LEU A 308 -13.08 -8.77 10.79
N GLY A 309 -13.36 -10.04 11.09
CA GLY A 309 -13.31 -11.12 10.08
C GLY A 309 -14.35 -10.93 8.98
N TYR A 310 -15.60 -10.56 9.33
CA TYR A 310 -16.65 -10.24 8.35
C TYR A 310 -16.25 -9.05 7.47
N ILE A 311 -15.71 -7.99 8.08
CA ILE A 311 -15.22 -6.80 7.36
C ILE A 311 -14.09 -7.19 6.39
N GLY A 312 -13.15 -8.02 6.85
CA GLY A 312 -12.02 -8.49 6.03
C GLY A 312 -12.44 -9.26 4.77
N ALA A 313 -13.60 -9.91 4.81
CA ALA A 313 -14.15 -10.70 3.71
C ALA A 313 -14.98 -9.89 2.71
N LEU A 314 -15.25 -8.60 2.95
CA LEU A 314 -16.07 -7.76 2.05
C LEU A 314 -15.34 -7.46 0.74
N PRO A 315 -15.88 -7.86 -0.43
CA PRO A 315 -15.13 -7.90 -1.68
C PRO A 315 -14.91 -6.52 -2.33
N LYS A 316 -15.74 -5.52 -1.98
CA LYS A 316 -15.71 -4.18 -2.58
C LYS A 316 -15.34 -3.07 -1.59
N LEU A 317 -15.19 -3.40 -0.31
CA LEU A 317 -14.92 -2.40 0.73
C LEU A 317 -13.57 -1.72 0.48
N ASN A 318 -13.59 -0.41 0.31
CA ASN A 318 -12.40 0.39 0.05
C ASN A 318 -12.20 1.55 1.04
N ASN A 319 -13.25 1.95 1.76
CA ASN A 319 -13.22 2.99 2.77
C ASN A 319 -13.75 2.44 4.10
N LEU A 320 -12.90 2.36 5.12
CA LEU A 320 -13.22 1.79 6.43
C LEU A 320 -12.86 2.75 7.56
N ASN A 321 -13.86 3.10 8.37
CA ASN A 321 -13.67 3.84 9.61
C ASN A 321 -14.03 2.97 10.82
N LEU A 322 -13.03 2.70 11.67
CA LEU A 322 -13.14 1.98 12.94
C LEU A 322 -12.55 2.82 14.09
N SER A 323 -12.61 4.15 13.97
CA SER A 323 -12.09 5.03 15.02
C SER A 323 -12.89 4.90 16.31
N GLY A 324 -12.20 4.89 17.44
CA GLY A 324 -12.84 4.83 18.77
C GLY A 324 -13.56 3.53 19.09
N CYS A 325 -13.27 2.44 18.39
CA CYS A 325 -13.93 1.13 18.59
C CYS A 325 -13.32 0.28 19.72
N GLY A 326 -12.34 0.80 20.47
CA GLY A 326 -11.68 0.08 21.56
C GLY A 326 -10.80 -1.09 21.10
N LEU A 327 -10.37 -1.09 19.85
CA LEU A 327 -9.60 -2.16 19.24
C LEU A 327 -8.16 -2.22 19.80
N SER A 328 -7.69 -3.43 20.09
CA SER A 328 -6.27 -3.69 20.43
C SER A 328 -5.59 -4.65 19.45
N ASN A 329 -6.36 -5.44 18.71
CA ASN A 329 -5.89 -6.41 17.74
C ASN A 329 -6.69 -6.27 16.43
N ILE A 330 -6.00 -6.02 15.33
CA ILE A 330 -6.58 -5.86 13.98
C ILE A 330 -6.15 -6.99 13.02
N LEU A 331 -5.52 -8.05 13.53
CA LEU A 331 -5.07 -9.17 12.68
C LEU A 331 -6.19 -9.81 11.84
N PRO A 332 -7.45 -9.90 12.33
CA PRO A 332 -8.55 -10.43 11.49
C PRO A 332 -8.87 -9.57 10.24
N LEU A 333 -8.36 -8.34 10.14
CA LEU A 333 -8.48 -7.52 8.93
C LEU A 333 -7.44 -7.86 7.85
N ALA A 334 -6.52 -8.79 8.09
CA ALA A 334 -5.41 -9.04 7.16
C ALA A 334 -5.84 -9.41 5.73
N ASP A 335 -7.07 -9.90 5.54
CA ASP A 335 -7.62 -10.26 4.23
C ASP A 335 -8.28 -9.08 3.48
N ALA A 336 -8.47 -7.92 4.15
CA ALA A 336 -9.12 -6.72 3.62
C ALA A 336 -8.23 -5.94 2.63
N SER A 337 -7.66 -6.60 1.63
CA SER A 337 -6.69 -6.02 0.70
C SER A 337 -7.25 -4.95 -0.26
N THR A 338 -8.57 -4.79 -0.32
CA THR A 338 -9.27 -3.79 -1.14
C THR A 338 -9.28 -2.39 -0.54
N ILE A 339 -8.96 -2.26 0.75
CA ILE A 339 -9.03 -0.99 1.48
C ILE A 339 -7.98 0.00 0.97
N THR A 340 -8.44 1.20 0.64
CA THR A 340 -7.63 2.33 0.18
C THR A 340 -7.63 3.50 1.15
N VAL A 341 -8.68 3.65 1.95
CA VAL A 341 -8.84 4.65 3.01
C VAL A 341 -9.18 3.96 4.32
N LEU A 342 -8.40 4.22 5.36
CA LEU A 342 -8.54 3.53 6.65
C LEU A 342 -8.40 4.51 7.81
N ASP A 343 -9.39 4.55 8.69
CA ASP A 343 -9.29 5.22 9.97
C ASP A 343 -9.38 4.21 11.14
N LEU A 344 -8.31 4.09 11.89
CA LEU A 344 -8.18 3.29 13.11
C LEU A 344 -7.82 4.17 14.32
N SER A 345 -8.02 5.48 14.23
CA SER A 345 -7.68 6.42 15.31
C SER A 345 -8.45 6.12 16.62
N ASP A 346 -7.97 6.64 17.72
CA ASP A 346 -8.63 6.55 19.03
C ASP A 346 -8.88 5.11 19.50
N ASN A 347 -7.90 4.23 19.27
CA ASN A 347 -7.95 2.82 19.70
C ASN A 347 -6.76 2.48 20.65
N SER A 348 -6.52 1.21 20.91
CA SER A 348 -5.40 0.75 21.75
C SER A 348 -4.47 -0.21 20.98
N ILE A 349 -4.32 0.02 19.68
CA ILE A 349 -3.59 -0.85 18.75
C ILE A 349 -2.09 -0.71 19.00
N THR A 350 -1.40 -1.85 19.14
CA THR A 350 0.06 -1.93 19.27
C THR A 350 0.72 -2.57 18.05
N ASP A 351 0.06 -3.55 17.44
CA ASP A 351 0.54 -4.31 16.28
C ASP A 351 -0.30 -3.98 15.05
N ILE A 352 0.35 -3.45 14.03
CA ILE A 352 -0.25 -3.09 12.73
C ILE A 352 0.19 -4.04 11.61
N SER A 353 0.69 -5.23 11.92
CA SER A 353 1.20 -6.21 10.93
C SER A 353 0.15 -6.58 9.87
N ALA A 354 -1.13 -6.58 10.22
CA ALA A 354 -2.24 -6.77 9.28
C ALA A 354 -2.22 -5.80 8.09
N LEU A 355 -1.75 -4.57 8.29
CA LEU A 355 -1.73 -3.55 7.23
C LEU A 355 -0.73 -3.85 6.11
N ALA A 356 0.17 -4.81 6.28
CA ALA A 356 1.15 -5.19 5.25
C ALA A 356 0.49 -5.73 3.97
N SER A 357 -0.74 -6.25 4.05
CA SER A 357 -1.53 -6.75 2.92
C SER A 357 -2.29 -5.64 2.17
N PHE A 358 -2.45 -4.44 2.74
CA PHE A 358 -3.24 -3.33 2.19
C PHE A 358 -2.47 -2.57 1.12
N THR A 359 -2.03 -3.28 0.07
CA THR A 359 -1.13 -2.73 -0.97
C THR A 359 -1.72 -1.56 -1.76
N GLY A 360 -3.05 -1.41 -1.74
CA GLY A 360 -3.79 -0.29 -2.32
C GLY A 360 -3.99 0.91 -1.39
N LEU A 361 -3.50 0.86 -0.13
CA LEU A 361 -3.73 1.91 0.86
C LEU A 361 -3.10 3.24 0.43
N THR A 362 -3.91 4.29 0.42
CA THR A 362 -3.52 5.66 0.06
C THR A 362 -3.63 6.62 1.25
N HIS A 363 -4.61 6.43 2.13
CA HIS A 363 -4.85 7.27 3.29
C HIS A 363 -5.02 6.40 4.53
N ALA A 364 -4.27 6.69 5.59
CA ALA A 364 -4.39 5.98 6.86
C ALA A 364 -4.28 6.93 8.06
N SER A 365 -5.18 6.76 9.02
CA SER A 365 -5.08 7.35 10.35
C SER A 365 -4.95 6.25 11.42
N LEU A 366 -3.90 6.35 12.21
CA LEU A 366 -3.61 5.53 13.39
C LEU A 366 -3.42 6.43 14.63
N THR A 367 -3.88 7.67 14.54
CA THR A 367 -3.73 8.69 15.60
C THR A 367 -4.30 8.19 16.92
N ARG A 368 -3.64 8.52 18.05
CA ARG A 368 -4.05 8.10 19.40
C ARG A 368 -4.22 6.59 19.52
N ASN A 369 -3.10 5.88 19.36
CA ASN A 369 -2.94 4.46 19.57
C ASN A 369 -1.68 4.18 20.41
N ALA A 370 -1.23 2.93 20.44
CA ALA A 370 0.01 2.52 21.13
C ALA A 370 1.02 1.87 20.17
N VAL A 371 1.04 2.32 18.91
CA VAL A 371 1.91 1.78 17.85
C VAL A 371 3.37 2.15 18.14
N THR A 372 4.27 1.17 18.04
CA THR A 372 5.71 1.35 18.28
C THR A 372 6.58 1.17 17.03
N SER A 373 6.08 0.50 15.98
CA SER A 373 6.76 0.28 14.70
C SER A 373 5.83 0.49 13.52
N LEU A 374 6.38 1.02 12.43
CA LEU A 374 5.71 1.19 11.13
C LEU A 374 6.16 0.15 10.08
N ASP A 375 6.87 -0.91 10.46
CA ASP A 375 7.47 -1.87 9.52
C ASP A 375 6.46 -2.48 8.52
N ALA A 376 5.20 -2.66 8.95
CA ALA A 376 4.10 -3.11 8.10
C ALA A 376 3.83 -2.18 6.89
N LEU A 377 4.13 -0.89 7.02
CA LEU A 377 3.88 0.10 5.98
C LEU A 377 5.01 0.20 4.94
N SER A 378 6.13 -0.48 5.15
CA SER A 378 7.37 -0.33 4.35
C SER A 378 7.20 -0.65 2.85
N LYS A 379 6.17 -1.43 2.49
CA LYS A 379 5.86 -1.79 1.10
C LYS A 379 4.70 -0.99 0.50
N LEU A 380 4.03 -0.14 1.28
CA LEU A 380 2.86 0.64 0.87
C LEU A 380 3.30 1.90 0.12
N THR A 381 3.94 1.72 -1.03
CA THR A 381 4.54 2.81 -1.83
C THR A 381 3.52 3.78 -2.42
N GLY A 382 2.24 3.41 -2.45
CA GLY A 382 1.11 4.23 -2.89
C GLY A 382 0.55 5.18 -1.82
N LEU A 383 1.06 5.11 -0.57
CA LEU A 383 0.56 5.92 0.55
C LEU A 383 0.79 7.41 0.29
N GLN A 384 -0.28 8.21 0.41
CA GLN A 384 -0.31 9.65 0.16
C GLN A 384 -0.51 10.45 1.45
N GLU A 385 -1.34 9.95 2.34
CA GLU A 385 -1.64 10.55 3.63
C GLU A 385 -1.44 9.54 4.75
N LEU A 386 -0.71 9.93 5.80
CA LEU A 386 -0.51 9.13 7.00
C LEU A 386 -0.54 10.00 8.24
N SER A 387 -1.44 9.70 9.16
CA SER A 387 -1.39 10.22 10.52
C SER A 387 -1.12 9.10 11.52
N VAL A 388 -0.04 9.23 12.26
CA VAL A 388 0.35 8.35 13.36
C VAL A 388 0.68 9.17 14.61
N ALA A 389 0.04 10.33 14.72
CA ALA A 389 0.20 11.23 15.86
C ALA A 389 -0.23 10.56 17.17
N GLU A 390 0.34 11.01 18.31
CA GLU A 390 -0.01 10.51 19.65
C GLU A 390 0.10 8.97 19.75
N ASN A 391 1.31 8.48 19.43
CA ASN A 391 1.69 7.07 19.52
C ASN A 391 3.02 6.92 20.29
N SER A 392 3.67 5.77 20.17
CA SER A 392 4.95 5.47 20.86
C SER A 392 6.09 5.19 19.87
N LEU A 393 6.06 5.83 18.70
CA LEU A 393 7.07 5.64 17.66
C LEU A 393 8.42 6.24 18.06
N THR A 394 9.51 5.54 17.74
CA THR A 394 10.89 6.00 17.94
C THR A 394 11.67 6.20 16.65
N ALA A 395 11.21 5.58 15.54
CA ALA A 395 11.87 5.60 14.23
C ALA A 395 10.86 5.65 13.09
N LEU A 396 11.30 6.15 11.92
CA LEU A 396 10.48 6.32 10.70
C LEU A 396 11.07 5.59 9.48
N ASP A 397 12.01 4.66 9.67
CA ASP A 397 12.76 4.00 8.59
C ASP A 397 11.85 3.34 7.55
N ALA A 398 10.73 2.78 8.00
CA ALA A 398 9.73 2.13 7.16
C ALA A 398 9.13 3.06 6.09
N LEU A 399 9.12 4.38 6.33
CA LEU A 399 8.50 5.35 5.43
C LEU A 399 9.41 5.77 4.27
N SER A 400 10.69 5.41 4.28
CA SER A 400 11.67 5.84 3.27
C SER A 400 11.31 5.41 1.83
N GLY A 401 10.47 4.37 1.67
CA GLY A 401 9.94 3.87 0.41
C GLY A 401 8.66 4.56 -0.07
N CYS A 402 7.94 5.27 0.81
CA CYS A 402 6.61 5.87 0.54
C CYS A 402 6.73 7.21 -0.21
N LYS A 403 7.29 7.18 -1.42
CA LYS A 403 7.65 8.40 -2.18
C LYS A 403 6.46 9.23 -2.67
N GLN A 404 5.25 8.70 -2.61
CA GLN A 404 4.02 9.41 -2.96
C GLN A 404 3.41 10.15 -1.75
N LEU A 405 4.01 10.01 -0.55
CA LEU A 405 3.50 10.64 0.66
C LEU A 405 3.54 12.17 0.54
N GLN A 406 2.39 12.79 0.75
CA GLN A 406 2.15 14.22 0.66
C GLN A 406 1.89 14.84 2.03
N ILE A 407 1.15 14.15 2.89
CA ILE A 407 0.81 14.59 4.23
C ILE A 407 1.28 13.55 5.23
N LEU A 408 2.07 13.98 6.20
CA LEU A 408 2.57 13.13 7.27
C LEU A 408 2.44 13.83 8.62
N ASP A 409 1.67 13.24 9.52
CA ASP A 409 1.62 13.63 10.92
C ASP A 409 2.21 12.53 11.81
N VAL A 410 3.35 12.83 12.41
CA VAL A 410 4.05 11.98 13.40
C VAL A 410 4.17 12.69 14.74
N SER A 411 3.37 13.73 14.98
CA SER A 411 3.45 14.55 16.19
C SER A 411 3.17 13.74 17.46
N ASN A 412 3.69 14.24 18.58
CA ASN A 412 3.51 13.64 19.91
C ASN A 412 3.88 12.15 19.95
N ASN A 413 5.10 11.87 19.52
CA ASN A 413 5.76 10.57 19.58
C ASN A 413 7.11 10.68 20.32
N SER A 414 7.97 9.69 20.16
CA SER A 414 9.34 9.69 20.70
C SER A 414 10.40 9.59 19.59
N VAL A 415 10.09 10.13 18.40
CA VAL A 415 10.97 10.05 17.23
C VAL A 415 12.23 10.90 17.48
N THR A 416 13.39 10.29 17.24
CA THR A 416 14.68 10.97 17.45
C THR A 416 15.33 11.46 16.15
N SER A 417 14.89 10.95 15.00
CA SER A 417 15.44 11.31 13.68
C SER A 417 14.39 11.26 12.59
N ILE A 418 14.40 12.27 11.73
CA ILE A 418 13.62 12.35 10.49
C ILE A 418 14.49 12.11 9.24
N ALA A 419 15.71 11.61 9.39
CA ALA A 419 16.59 11.26 8.27
C ALA A 419 15.95 10.31 7.23
N PRO A 420 15.09 9.32 7.63
CA PRO A 420 14.39 8.46 6.68
C PRO A 420 13.43 9.20 5.74
N LEU A 421 13.04 10.44 6.05
CA LEU A 421 12.13 11.22 5.21
C LEU A 421 12.85 11.92 4.03
N ALA A 422 14.18 11.91 3.98
CA ALA A 422 14.95 12.58 2.93
C ALA A 422 14.59 12.20 1.48
N PRO A 423 14.15 10.96 1.16
CA PRO A 423 13.71 10.58 -0.18
C PRO A 423 12.31 11.09 -0.58
N LEU A 424 11.53 11.68 0.36
CA LEU A 424 10.12 12.02 0.20
C LEU A 424 9.92 13.39 -0.45
N GLY A 425 10.37 13.54 -1.70
CA GLY A 425 10.28 14.81 -2.42
C GLY A 425 8.85 15.30 -2.71
N SER A 426 7.84 14.45 -2.58
CA SER A 426 6.42 14.80 -2.76
C SER A 426 5.76 15.35 -1.49
N LEU A 427 6.46 15.34 -0.33
CA LEU A 427 5.89 15.74 0.95
C LEU A 427 5.58 17.26 0.94
N VAL A 428 4.32 17.59 1.18
CA VAL A 428 3.76 18.94 1.19
C VAL A 428 3.54 19.43 2.63
N GLU A 429 3.10 18.54 3.50
CA GLU A 429 2.86 18.84 4.91
C GLU A 429 3.56 17.82 5.81
N LEU A 430 4.33 18.32 6.76
CA LEU A 430 4.95 17.53 7.83
C LEU A 430 4.63 18.17 9.18
N ASN A 431 3.96 17.41 10.03
CA ASN A 431 3.86 17.68 11.45
C ASN A 431 4.72 16.66 12.23
N ALA A 432 5.83 17.11 12.76
CA ALA A 432 6.74 16.35 13.63
C ALA A 432 6.94 17.03 15.01
N GLY A 433 5.98 17.86 15.40
CA GLY A 433 5.96 18.52 16.70
C GLY A 433 5.82 17.54 17.86
N GLY A 434 6.33 17.88 19.04
CA GLY A 434 6.21 17.05 20.24
C GLY A 434 6.99 15.73 20.14
N ASN A 435 8.22 15.77 19.65
CA ASN A 435 9.10 14.61 19.52
C ASN A 435 10.45 14.84 20.26
N ALA A 436 11.43 14.00 20.01
CA ALA A 436 12.79 14.09 20.57
C ALA A 436 13.85 14.41 19.49
N LEU A 437 13.47 15.17 18.45
CA LEU A 437 14.35 15.48 17.33
C LEU A 437 15.49 16.40 17.77
N THR A 438 16.72 16.02 17.43
CA THR A 438 17.92 16.86 17.65
C THR A 438 18.49 17.44 16.36
N ASP A 439 18.06 16.92 15.19
CA ASP A 439 18.52 17.29 13.86
C ASP A 439 17.37 17.28 12.85
N ALA A 440 17.36 18.28 11.96
CA ALA A 440 16.39 18.43 10.89
C ALA A 440 16.97 18.11 9.49
N SER A 441 18.17 17.50 9.38
CA SER A 441 18.86 17.27 8.11
C SER A 441 18.07 16.37 7.14
N GLY A 442 17.18 15.52 7.62
CA GLY A 442 16.28 14.70 6.83
C GLY A 442 15.32 15.49 5.92
N LEU A 443 15.16 16.79 6.16
CA LEU A 443 14.29 17.64 5.31
C LEU A 443 14.95 18.08 4.00
N ALA A 444 16.25 17.84 3.81
CA ALA A 444 16.99 18.36 2.66
C ALA A 444 16.42 17.92 1.29
N GLY A 445 15.75 16.77 1.22
CA GLY A 445 15.11 16.27 0.01
C GLY A 445 13.62 16.57 -0.11
N CYS A 446 12.97 17.09 0.93
CA CYS A 446 11.53 17.36 0.97
C CYS A 446 11.17 18.72 0.34
N VAL A 447 11.61 18.93 -0.90
CA VAL A 447 11.55 20.23 -1.61
C VAL A 447 10.15 20.73 -1.93
N SER A 448 9.13 19.90 -1.75
CA SER A 448 7.73 20.27 -1.97
C SER A 448 7.03 20.78 -0.70
N LEU A 449 7.72 20.81 0.46
CA LEU A 449 7.10 21.21 1.72
C LEU A 449 6.58 22.66 1.67
N GLU A 450 5.32 22.77 2.02
CA GLU A 450 4.58 24.03 2.20
C GLU A 450 4.27 24.31 3.67
N ARG A 451 3.98 23.28 4.46
CA ARG A 451 3.69 23.40 5.90
C ARG A 451 4.61 22.48 6.70
N LEU A 452 5.35 23.07 7.61
CA LEU A 452 6.33 22.36 8.44
C LEU A 452 6.15 22.74 9.91
N ASP A 453 5.85 21.74 10.73
CA ASP A 453 5.85 21.88 12.19
C ASP A 453 6.91 20.97 12.82
N LEU A 454 7.86 21.57 13.50
CA LEU A 454 8.95 20.95 14.26
C LEU A 454 8.93 21.42 15.74
N SER A 455 7.83 21.99 16.19
CA SER A 455 7.72 22.54 17.55
C SER A 455 7.89 21.48 18.63
N ASN A 456 8.22 21.91 19.84
CA ASN A 456 8.37 21.02 21.00
C ASN A 456 9.34 19.85 20.72
N ASN A 457 10.58 20.20 20.31
CA ASN A 457 11.66 19.26 20.04
C ASN A 457 12.96 19.70 20.74
N GLN A 458 14.08 19.11 20.38
CA GLN A 458 15.41 19.43 20.95
C GLN A 458 16.37 19.96 19.87
N LEU A 459 15.83 20.63 18.84
CA LEU A 459 16.62 21.15 17.73
C LEU A 459 17.49 22.31 18.16
N THR A 460 18.75 22.31 17.75
CA THR A 460 19.69 23.43 17.91
C THR A 460 19.92 24.19 16.62
N SER A 461 19.53 23.65 15.47
CA SER A 461 19.59 24.26 14.15
C SER A 461 18.42 23.85 13.28
N VAL A 462 18.00 24.76 12.42
CA VAL A 462 17.01 24.54 11.34
C VAL A 462 17.62 24.89 9.97
N ASP A 463 18.93 24.74 9.77
CA ASP A 463 19.65 25.18 8.56
C ASP A 463 19.16 24.55 7.27
N THR A 464 18.55 23.37 7.35
CA THR A 464 17.98 22.64 6.17
C THR A 464 16.78 23.36 5.57
N VAL A 465 16.05 24.17 6.33
CA VAL A 465 14.85 24.87 5.82
C VAL A 465 15.17 25.92 4.75
N LYS A 466 16.42 26.37 4.62
CA LYS A 466 16.85 27.30 3.55
C LYS A 466 16.58 26.79 2.13
N ASN A 467 16.46 25.48 1.94
CA ASN A 467 16.22 24.83 0.65
C ASN A 467 14.73 24.65 0.35
N LEU A 468 13.84 24.97 1.28
CA LEU A 468 12.40 24.72 1.21
C LEU A 468 11.68 25.96 0.68
N SER A 469 11.83 26.23 -0.62
CA SER A 469 11.35 27.48 -1.26
C SER A 469 9.82 27.60 -1.33
N LYS A 470 9.07 26.51 -1.14
CA LYS A 470 7.60 26.49 -1.17
C LYS A 470 6.96 26.73 0.20
N LEU A 471 7.76 26.86 1.27
CA LEU A 471 7.19 27.03 2.61
C LEU A 471 6.26 28.24 2.68
N THR A 472 5.06 28.00 3.21
CA THR A 472 4.06 28.99 3.58
C THR A 472 3.95 29.13 5.10
N LYS A 473 4.18 28.03 5.82
CA LYS A 473 4.18 27.99 7.29
C LYS A 473 5.39 27.23 7.81
N LEU A 474 6.13 27.87 8.73
CA LEU A 474 7.25 27.26 9.44
C LEU A 474 7.07 27.45 10.94
N ASN A 475 7.02 26.35 11.69
CA ASN A 475 6.96 26.34 13.14
C ASN A 475 8.09 25.48 13.72
N PHE A 476 8.97 26.08 14.52
CA PHE A 476 9.96 25.40 15.35
C PHE A 476 9.98 25.95 16.78
N SER A 477 8.84 26.43 17.25
CA SER A 477 8.69 26.92 18.63
C SER A 477 9.06 25.84 19.66
N HIS A 478 9.45 26.26 20.87
CA HIS A 478 9.85 25.33 21.93
C HIS A 478 10.99 24.38 21.51
N ASN A 479 12.12 24.98 21.12
CA ASN A 479 13.36 24.29 20.75
C ASN A 479 14.57 25.03 21.39
N ALA A 480 15.78 24.67 20.98
CA ALA A 480 17.03 25.32 21.41
C ALA A 480 17.77 26.02 20.24
N VAL A 481 17.00 26.50 19.24
CA VAL A 481 17.56 27.11 18.03
C VAL A 481 18.11 28.52 18.38
N ALA A 482 19.40 28.75 18.13
CA ALA A 482 20.07 30.02 18.40
C ALA A 482 20.14 30.95 17.18
N SER A 483 19.98 30.40 15.96
CA SER A 483 20.02 31.15 14.72
C SER A 483 19.15 30.52 13.65
N ILE A 484 18.65 31.35 12.75
CA ILE A 484 17.89 30.88 11.55
C ILE A 484 18.76 31.09 10.31
N PRO A 485 18.63 30.21 9.31
CA PRO A 485 19.35 30.34 8.04
C PRO A 485 18.84 31.53 7.21
N ASP A 486 19.47 31.77 6.07
CA ASP A 486 18.93 32.67 5.04
C ASP A 486 17.61 32.07 4.51
N LEU A 487 16.52 32.80 4.69
CA LEU A 487 15.16 32.44 4.24
C LEU A 487 14.73 33.24 3.00
N SER A 488 15.60 34.00 2.37
CA SER A 488 15.28 34.78 1.16
C SER A 488 14.73 33.94 0.02
N GLY A 489 15.07 32.65 -0.01
CA GLY A 489 14.52 31.66 -0.95
C GLY A 489 13.09 31.22 -0.68
N ALA A 490 12.59 31.38 0.55
CA ALA A 490 11.23 31.01 0.96
C ALA A 490 10.24 32.16 0.72
N SER A 491 10.15 32.64 -0.52
CA SER A 491 9.37 33.83 -0.89
C SER A 491 7.87 33.72 -0.63
N SER A 492 7.34 32.52 -0.48
CA SER A 492 5.93 32.22 -0.18
C SER A 492 5.64 32.15 1.33
N LEU A 493 6.63 32.36 2.20
CA LEU A 493 6.45 32.21 3.65
C LEU A 493 5.48 33.28 4.18
N GLN A 494 4.40 32.81 4.79
CA GLN A 494 3.33 33.63 5.36
C GLN A 494 3.36 33.67 6.88
N GLN A 495 3.67 32.54 7.50
CA GLN A 495 3.63 32.38 8.95
C GLN A 495 4.94 31.79 9.49
N PHE A 496 5.53 32.49 10.44
CA PHE A 496 6.79 32.11 11.08
C PHE A 496 6.61 32.04 12.60
N TYR A 497 6.83 30.85 13.17
CA TYR A 497 6.73 30.61 14.62
C TYR A 497 8.07 30.10 15.16
N ALA A 498 8.65 30.86 16.07
CA ALA A 498 9.94 30.58 16.70
C ALA A 498 9.93 30.82 18.20
N SER A 499 8.76 30.98 18.83
CA SER A 499 8.62 31.24 20.24
C SER A 499 9.33 30.17 21.11
N TYR A 500 9.74 30.57 22.32
CA TYR A 500 10.43 29.68 23.26
C TYR A 500 11.74 29.06 22.70
N ASN A 501 12.51 29.84 21.91
CA ASN A 501 13.88 29.56 21.56
C ASN A 501 14.77 30.62 22.26
N ALA A 502 15.14 30.33 23.49
CA ALA A 502 15.72 31.33 24.41
C ALA A 502 17.02 32.00 23.92
N GLU A 503 17.78 31.32 23.05
CA GLU A 503 19.04 31.84 22.49
C GLU A 503 18.88 32.51 21.13
N LEU A 504 17.69 32.45 20.50
CA LEU A 504 17.44 33.07 19.20
C LEU A 504 17.44 34.61 19.34
N ALA A 505 18.48 35.25 18.80
CA ALA A 505 18.68 36.69 18.96
C ALA A 505 18.48 37.47 17.64
N ASN A 506 18.61 36.85 16.49
CA ASN A 506 18.60 37.52 15.18
C ASN A 506 17.61 36.87 14.22
N ILE A 507 16.72 37.70 13.68
CA ILE A 507 15.69 37.29 12.67
C ILE A 507 15.81 38.13 11.39
N SER A 508 16.94 38.75 11.13
CA SER A 508 17.14 39.64 9.97
C SER A 508 16.95 38.94 8.63
N SER A 509 17.07 37.59 8.56
CA SER A 509 16.80 36.82 7.36
C SER A 509 15.31 36.76 6.96
N LEU A 510 14.40 37.27 7.77
CA LEU A 510 12.99 37.47 7.43
C LEU A 510 12.74 38.75 6.61
N ALA A 511 13.74 39.65 6.55
CA ALA A 511 13.59 40.94 5.86
C ALA A 511 13.22 40.74 4.38
N GLY A 512 12.19 41.48 3.93
CA GLY A 512 11.81 41.51 2.51
C GLY A 512 10.98 40.31 2.02
N LEU A 513 10.55 39.40 2.89
CA LEU A 513 9.60 38.34 2.55
C LEU A 513 8.23 38.96 2.23
N GLN A 514 7.81 38.86 0.98
CA GLN A 514 6.67 39.60 0.45
C GLN A 514 5.31 39.14 0.99
N GLU A 515 5.19 37.85 1.31
CA GLU A 515 3.93 37.22 1.75
C GLU A 515 3.86 37.06 3.28
N LEU A 516 4.94 37.40 4.01
CA LEU A 516 5.03 37.20 5.46
C LEU A 516 4.04 38.13 6.18
N ASN A 517 3.02 37.52 6.82
CA ASN A 517 1.94 38.24 7.48
C ASN A 517 1.91 38.04 9.00
N TYR A 518 2.55 37.00 9.52
CA TYR A 518 2.58 36.68 10.95
C TYR A 518 3.97 36.20 11.40
N VAL A 519 4.46 36.79 12.51
CA VAL A 519 5.72 36.41 13.15
C VAL A 519 5.51 36.24 14.66
N ASP A 520 5.95 35.08 15.19
CA ASP A 520 5.95 34.82 16.63
C ASP A 520 7.38 34.52 17.11
N VAL A 521 7.90 35.40 17.94
CA VAL A 521 9.20 35.32 18.61
C VAL A 521 9.07 35.54 20.11
N ASP A 522 7.92 35.17 20.69
CA ASP A 522 7.71 35.26 22.15
C ASP A 522 8.78 34.43 22.89
N TYR A 523 9.25 34.91 24.02
CA TYR A 523 10.25 34.26 24.88
C TYR A 523 11.53 33.83 24.12
N THR A 524 12.05 34.74 23.29
CA THR A 524 13.35 34.61 22.61
C THR A 524 14.36 35.67 23.07
N ALA A 525 15.61 35.61 22.60
CA ALA A 525 16.60 36.66 22.81
C ALA A 525 16.53 37.78 21.75
N VAL A 526 15.52 37.78 20.86
CA VAL A 526 15.35 38.82 19.84
C VAL A 526 15.17 40.19 20.51
N SER A 527 15.99 41.16 20.09
CA SER A 527 15.95 42.54 20.59
C SER A 527 15.62 43.55 19.50
N ASP A 528 15.79 43.18 18.23
CA ASP A 528 15.54 44.03 17.06
C ASP A 528 14.61 43.32 16.07
N ILE A 529 13.49 43.99 15.77
CA ILE A 529 12.48 43.55 14.82
C ILE A 529 12.28 44.55 13.67
N GLU A 530 13.15 45.59 13.56
CA GLU A 530 13.00 46.63 12.51
C GLU A 530 13.16 46.07 11.10
N CYS A 531 13.91 44.98 10.94
CA CYS A 531 14.02 44.26 9.65
C CYS A 531 12.67 43.87 9.06
N LEU A 532 11.64 43.65 9.89
CA LEU A 532 10.29 43.28 9.48
C LEU A 532 9.50 44.42 8.81
N THR A 533 9.97 45.66 8.91
CA THR A 533 9.38 46.81 8.18
C THR A 533 9.51 46.65 6.66
N ALA A 534 10.41 45.79 6.21
CA ALA A 534 10.59 45.45 4.80
C ALA A 534 9.60 44.37 4.30
N CYS A 535 8.69 43.87 5.16
CA CYS A 535 7.71 42.84 4.82
C CYS A 535 6.34 43.52 4.60
N PRO A 536 5.91 43.72 3.34
CA PRO A 536 4.75 44.56 3.03
C PRO A 536 3.40 43.92 3.42
N ALA A 537 3.33 42.59 3.52
CA ALA A 537 2.13 41.85 3.91
C ALA A 537 1.99 41.67 5.43
N LEU A 538 2.96 42.17 6.25
CA LEU A 538 3.01 41.89 7.69
C LEU A 538 1.82 42.53 8.43
N VAL A 539 1.09 41.73 9.18
CA VAL A 539 -0.09 42.13 9.95
C VAL A 539 0.19 42.12 11.42
N GLN A 540 0.88 41.09 11.93
CA GLN A 540 1.09 40.93 13.37
C GLN A 540 2.47 40.36 13.71
N VAL A 541 3.03 40.86 14.80
CA VAL A 541 4.25 40.35 15.44
C VAL A 541 3.97 40.10 16.92
N ASN A 542 4.24 38.88 17.39
CA ASN A 542 4.30 38.55 18.81
C ASN A 542 5.78 38.53 19.25
N ALA A 543 6.13 39.29 20.24
CA ALA A 543 7.47 39.42 20.83
C ALA A 543 7.42 39.58 22.35
N PHE A 544 6.38 39.02 23.00
CA PHE A 544 6.24 39.07 24.47
C PHE A 544 7.33 38.24 25.13
N GLY A 545 7.88 38.70 26.23
CA GLY A 545 8.99 38.02 26.91
C GLY A 545 10.30 37.95 26.11
N SER A 546 10.39 38.63 24.95
CA SER A 546 11.62 38.83 24.20
C SER A 546 12.41 40.02 24.73
N LYS A 547 13.54 40.36 24.10
CA LYS A 547 14.33 41.56 24.46
C LYS A 547 13.98 42.79 23.61
N VAL A 548 12.86 42.78 22.92
CA VAL A 548 12.37 43.90 22.08
C VAL A 548 11.91 45.05 22.98
N THR A 549 12.48 46.22 22.77
CA THR A 549 12.13 47.46 23.54
C THR A 549 11.57 48.55 22.63
N SER A 550 11.72 48.44 21.31
CA SER A 550 11.24 49.43 20.34
C SER A 550 10.41 48.75 19.24
N VAL A 551 9.19 49.22 19.04
CA VAL A 551 8.26 48.70 18.05
C VAL A 551 7.69 49.80 17.15
N LYS A 552 8.16 51.06 17.34
CA LYS A 552 7.57 52.24 16.74
C LYS A 552 7.49 52.14 15.20
N ALA A 553 8.53 51.68 14.55
CA ALA A 553 8.60 51.59 13.10
C ALA A 553 7.51 50.67 12.53
N LEU A 554 7.23 49.53 13.18
CA LEU A 554 6.19 48.58 12.78
C LEU A 554 4.78 49.10 13.09
N THR A 555 4.58 49.70 14.27
CA THR A 555 3.26 50.25 14.64
C THR A 555 2.91 51.48 13.79
N ASP A 556 3.88 52.31 13.41
CA ASP A 556 3.68 53.43 12.46
C ASP A 556 3.31 52.89 11.06
N ALA A 557 3.76 51.69 10.68
CA ALA A 557 3.39 50.99 9.46
C ALA A 557 2.02 50.25 9.55
N GLY A 558 1.34 50.33 10.70
CA GLY A 558 0.03 49.68 10.90
C GLY A 558 0.10 48.20 11.34
N VAL A 559 1.27 47.70 11.69
CA VAL A 559 1.46 46.32 12.17
C VAL A 559 1.08 46.23 13.66
N ILE A 560 0.33 45.22 14.03
CA ILE A 560 -0.03 44.91 15.41
C ILE A 560 1.18 44.25 16.07
N VAL A 561 1.78 44.90 17.13
CA VAL A 561 2.91 44.32 17.84
C VAL A 561 2.54 44.07 19.29
N ARG A 562 2.63 42.81 19.72
CA ARG A 562 2.48 42.41 21.12
C ARG A 562 3.88 42.19 21.69
N TYR A 563 4.26 43.01 22.71
CA TYR A 563 5.57 42.93 23.35
C TYR A 563 5.50 43.39 24.81
N ASP A 564 6.52 43.10 25.61
CA ASP A 564 6.69 43.63 26.95
C ASP A 564 7.65 44.86 26.93
N PRO A 565 7.13 46.08 27.13
CA PRO A 565 7.96 47.28 27.07
C PRO A 565 8.99 47.37 28.23
N THR A 566 8.84 46.57 29.28
CA THR A 566 9.76 46.55 30.43
C THR A 566 10.88 45.52 30.28
N GLY A 567 10.74 44.56 29.37
CA GLY A 567 11.69 43.47 29.16
C GLY A 567 11.83 42.53 30.37
N THR A 568 10.82 42.50 31.25
CA THR A 568 10.87 41.75 32.52
C THR A 568 9.99 40.50 32.56
N ALA A 569 9.20 40.23 31.48
CA ALA A 569 8.37 39.04 31.42
C ALA A 569 9.23 37.76 31.41
N THR A 570 8.89 36.83 32.28
CA THR A 570 9.54 35.51 32.36
C THR A 570 8.61 34.42 31.83
N ALA A 571 9.16 33.36 31.24
CA ALA A 571 8.40 32.20 30.81
C ALA A 571 7.74 31.54 32.04
N GLY A 572 6.43 31.69 32.20
CA GLY A 572 5.67 31.12 33.33
C GLY A 572 4.56 32.01 33.90
N GLU A 573 4.36 33.25 33.36
CA GLU A 573 3.21 34.11 33.71
C GLU A 573 2.14 34.21 32.60
#